data_a230163ed505ca4d2db8d9cc7fce39ac
#
_entry.id   a230163ed505ca4d2db8d9cc7fce39ac
#
_cell.length_a   1.000
_cell.length_b   1.000
_cell.length_c   1.000
_cell.angle_alpha   90.00
_cell.angle_beta   90.00
_cell.angle_gamma   90.00
#
_symmetry.space_group_name_H-M   'P 1'
#
loop_
_entity.id
_entity.type
_entity.pdbx_description
1 polymer ?
#
loop_
_entity_poly.entity_id
_entity_poly.type
_entity_poly.pdbx_seq_one_letter_code
_entity_poly.pdbx_strand_id
1 'polypeptide(L)'
;ALAAEISANVLSGETLNVHWNLTLAANAMSVDLPYGKMDEVEALKGVKSVMLVPQYSIDPREQADLNTISSGNMIGSYNAWLEGYTGAGSRIAIVDTGLDSDHPSFNSAAFDYSLLVTSTKNGKQIADYNLLTAAKINEVLPQLHAAERYEGLTGNALYVSSKIAFGFNYIDATLDITHDNDQQGDHGTHVAGIATANRYVENADGTYTYADNGVVGVAPDAQVVVMKVFGKNGGAYADDYIAAIEDAIVLDCDSVNLSLGSAAVGFTTPGEAYFDNVMDSLDETDTVVCMSAGNSGNWAEDSVNGLLFAEDSNTGRVGSPGAYENSLAVASADNIANTAEYFTVNGANYTYADGA
;
A
#
# COMPACT_ATOMS: atom_id res chain seq x y z
N ALA A 1 -11.17 -25.18 -14.54
CA ALA A 1 -12.45 -25.91 -14.71
C ALA A 1 -13.62 -24.93 -14.80
N LEU A 2 -13.84 -24.10 -13.78
CA LEU A 2 -14.97 -23.15 -13.72
C LEU A 2 -14.98 -22.14 -14.89
N ALA A 3 -13.84 -21.53 -15.22
CA ALA A 3 -13.74 -20.59 -16.34
C ALA A 3 -14.20 -21.22 -17.66
N ALA A 4 -13.80 -22.47 -17.93
CA ALA A 4 -14.24 -23.18 -19.15
C ALA A 4 -15.75 -23.49 -19.13
N GLU A 5 -16.32 -23.76 -17.98
CA GLU A 5 -17.76 -23.99 -17.81
C GLU A 5 -18.57 -22.71 -18.05
N ILE A 6 -18.10 -21.56 -17.50
CA ILE A 6 -18.72 -20.25 -17.77
C ILE A 6 -18.66 -19.92 -19.27
N SER A 7 -17.48 -20.06 -19.89
CA SER A 7 -17.32 -19.83 -21.33
C SER A 7 -18.30 -20.66 -22.16
N ALA A 8 -18.42 -21.96 -21.87
CA ALA A 8 -19.25 -22.87 -22.64
C ALA A 8 -20.74 -22.68 -22.42
N ASN A 9 -21.15 -22.55 -21.15
CA ASN A 9 -22.57 -22.63 -20.75
C ASN A 9 -23.24 -21.27 -20.59
N VAL A 10 -22.49 -20.23 -20.27
CA VAL A 10 -23.03 -18.88 -19.98
C VAL A 10 -22.70 -17.91 -21.12
N LEU A 11 -21.48 -17.97 -21.65
CA LEU A 11 -21.00 -17.06 -22.70
C LEU A 11 -21.13 -17.64 -24.12
N SER A 12 -21.88 -18.73 -24.30
CA SER A 12 -22.13 -19.35 -25.62
C SER A 12 -20.85 -19.71 -26.40
N GLY A 13 -19.77 -20.03 -25.69
CA GLY A 13 -18.48 -20.42 -26.27
C GLY A 13 -17.48 -19.27 -26.43
N GLU A 14 -17.82 -18.03 -26.04
CA GLU A 14 -16.86 -16.93 -25.96
C GLU A 14 -15.87 -17.19 -24.80
N THR A 15 -14.63 -16.77 -24.98
CA THR A 15 -13.60 -16.93 -23.95
C THR A 15 -13.85 -15.98 -22.80
N LEU A 16 -13.94 -16.52 -21.59
CA LEU A 16 -14.00 -15.71 -20.37
C LEU A 16 -12.64 -15.05 -20.14
N ASN A 17 -12.62 -13.74 -19.95
CA ASN A 17 -11.43 -13.05 -19.48
C ASN A 17 -11.34 -13.17 -17.95
N VAL A 18 -10.28 -13.79 -17.46
CA VAL A 18 -10.00 -13.96 -16.04
C VAL A 18 -8.90 -12.97 -15.66
N HIS A 19 -9.17 -12.13 -14.67
CA HIS A 19 -8.17 -11.21 -14.12
C HIS A 19 -7.30 -11.92 -13.10
N TRP A 20 -7.92 -12.48 -12.04
CA TRP A 20 -7.21 -13.11 -10.94
C TRP A 20 -7.87 -14.42 -10.50
N ASN A 21 -7.03 -15.36 -10.04
CA ASN A 21 -7.44 -16.57 -9.33
C ASN A 21 -6.96 -16.49 -7.88
N LEU A 22 -7.69 -15.85 -7.02
CA LEU A 22 -7.35 -15.65 -5.61
C LEU A 22 -7.47 -16.95 -4.83
N THR A 23 -6.43 -17.32 -4.07
CA THR A 23 -6.35 -18.65 -3.44
C THR A 23 -5.79 -18.68 -2.02
N LEU A 24 -5.29 -17.58 -1.49
CA LEU A 24 -4.76 -17.45 -0.13
C LEU A 24 -5.74 -16.73 0.79
N ALA A 25 -5.90 -15.44 0.62
CA ALA A 25 -6.84 -14.64 1.39
C ALA A 25 -8.28 -14.84 0.92
N ALA A 26 -8.49 -15.21 -0.34
CA ALA A 26 -9.79 -15.47 -0.93
C ALA A 26 -9.82 -16.83 -1.65
N ASN A 27 -11.01 -17.38 -1.83
CA ASN A 27 -11.27 -18.48 -2.76
C ASN A 27 -12.23 -17.96 -3.83
N ALA A 28 -11.67 -17.20 -4.79
CA ALA A 28 -12.45 -16.46 -5.78
C ALA A 28 -11.74 -16.40 -7.13
N MET A 29 -12.50 -16.02 -8.14
CA MET A 29 -11.99 -15.73 -9.48
C MET A 29 -12.60 -14.39 -9.93
N SER A 30 -11.75 -13.42 -10.23
CA SER A 30 -12.14 -12.13 -10.79
C SER A 30 -12.18 -12.23 -12.32
N VAL A 31 -13.28 -11.79 -12.92
CA VAL A 31 -13.54 -11.98 -14.35
C VAL A 31 -14.33 -10.82 -14.96
N ASP A 32 -14.16 -10.62 -16.25
CA ASP A 32 -15.08 -9.79 -17.05
C ASP A 32 -16.33 -10.60 -17.39
N LEU A 33 -17.46 -10.17 -16.89
CA LEU A 33 -18.75 -10.82 -17.15
C LEU A 33 -19.81 -9.77 -17.51
N PRO A 34 -20.62 -9.97 -18.57
CA PRO A 34 -21.78 -9.11 -18.80
C PRO A 34 -22.72 -9.13 -17.59
N TYR A 35 -23.11 -7.94 -17.08
CA TYR A 35 -23.91 -7.79 -15.87
C TYR A 35 -25.16 -8.70 -15.84
N GLY A 36 -25.85 -8.82 -16.98
CA GLY A 36 -27.04 -9.68 -17.10
C GLY A 36 -26.77 -11.18 -17.03
N LYS A 37 -25.49 -11.62 -16.88
CA LYS A 37 -25.08 -13.02 -16.79
C LYS A 37 -24.71 -13.46 -15.38
N MET A 38 -24.77 -12.58 -14.40
CA MET A 38 -24.38 -12.87 -13.02
C MET A 38 -25.22 -14.02 -12.44
N ASP A 39 -26.54 -13.96 -12.57
CA ASP A 39 -27.45 -15.00 -12.03
C ASP A 39 -27.21 -16.37 -12.69
N GLU A 40 -26.85 -16.39 -13.99
CA GLU A 40 -26.55 -17.64 -14.70
C GLU A 40 -25.23 -18.27 -14.19
N VAL A 41 -24.22 -17.45 -13.86
CA VAL A 41 -22.97 -17.92 -13.26
C VAL A 41 -23.20 -18.37 -11.81
N GLU A 42 -23.97 -17.63 -11.03
CA GLU A 42 -24.28 -18.00 -9.63
C GLU A 42 -25.01 -19.35 -9.53
N ALA A 43 -25.82 -19.68 -10.54
CA ALA A 43 -26.52 -20.95 -10.61
C ALA A 43 -25.62 -22.17 -10.94
N LEU A 44 -24.35 -21.94 -11.34
CA LEU A 44 -23.43 -23.03 -11.64
C LEU A 44 -23.00 -23.78 -10.36
N LYS A 45 -22.80 -25.10 -10.54
CA LYS A 45 -22.37 -25.94 -9.42
C LYS A 45 -20.97 -25.54 -8.94
N GLY A 46 -20.87 -25.18 -7.67
CA GLY A 46 -19.61 -24.83 -7.03
C GLY A 46 -19.35 -23.34 -6.96
N VAL A 47 -20.21 -22.52 -7.54
CA VAL A 47 -20.25 -21.08 -7.30
C VAL A 47 -21.07 -20.82 -6.04
N LYS A 48 -20.53 -20.07 -5.09
CA LYS A 48 -21.19 -19.68 -3.85
C LYS A 48 -21.99 -18.38 -4.01
N SER A 49 -21.37 -17.41 -4.67
CA SER A 49 -21.97 -16.10 -4.95
C SER A 49 -21.23 -15.43 -6.10
N VAL A 50 -21.90 -14.48 -6.75
CA VAL A 50 -21.34 -13.60 -7.78
C VAL A 50 -21.61 -12.17 -7.35
N MET A 51 -20.58 -11.30 -7.37
CA MET A 51 -20.69 -9.92 -6.95
C MET A 51 -19.88 -9.00 -7.86
N LEU A 52 -20.23 -7.72 -7.85
CA LEU A 52 -19.40 -6.70 -8.48
C LEU A 52 -18.18 -6.43 -7.61
N VAL A 53 -17.04 -6.22 -8.26
CA VAL A 53 -15.81 -5.82 -7.58
C VAL A 53 -15.93 -4.35 -7.18
N PRO A 54 -15.80 -4.03 -5.88
CA PRO A 54 -15.78 -2.64 -5.41
C PRO A 54 -14.58 -1.87 -5.97
N GLN A 55 -14.78 -0.58 -6.22
CA GLN A 55 -13.73 0.34 -6.61
C GLN A 55 -13.48 1.35 -5.49
N TYR A 56 -12.23 1.63 -5.21
CA TYR A 56 -11.76 2.56 -4.18
C TYR A 56 -11.07 3.76 -4.81
N SER A 57 -11.04 4.86 -4.09
CA SER A 57 -10.35 6.09 -4.51
C SER A 57 -9.38 6.55 -3.43
N ILE A 58 -8.44 7.39 -3.83
CA ILE A 58 -7.70 8.23 -2.91
C ILE A 58 -8.53 9.49 -2.67
N ASP A 59 -8.66 9.90 -1.41
CA ASP A 59 -9.25 11.19 -1.11
C ASP A 59 -8.25 12.31 -1.49
N PRO A 60 -8.56 13.17 -2.43
CA PRO A 60 -7.64 14.20 -2.93
C PRO A 60 -7.41 15.37 -1.97
N ARG A 61 -7.74 15.22 -0.69
CA ARG A 61 -7.54 16.31 0.26
C ARG A 61 -6.07 16.61 0.46
N GLU A 62 -5.79 17.89 0.36
CA GLU A 62 -4.55 18.63 0.40
C GLU A 62 -3.36 17.94 1.09
N GLN A 63 -2.23 18.02 0.40
CA GLN A 63 -0.91 17.74 0.96
C GLN A 63 -0.72 18.49 2.28
N ALA A 64 -0.85 17.77 3.40
CA ALA A 64 -0.39 18.31 4.67
C ALA A 64 1.14 18.39 4.63
N ASP A 65 1.71 19.50 5.05
CA ASP A 65 3.15 19.64 5.25
C ASP A 65 3.68 18.50 6.11
N LEU A 66 4.59 17.72 5.54
CA LEU A 66 5.20 16.58 6.20
C LEU A 66 6.13 17.02 7.31
N ASN A 67 5.69 16.83 8.54
CA ASN A 67 6.51 17.05 9.71
C ASN A 67 7.00 15.72 10.31
N THR A 68 7.70 14.92 9.51
CA THR A 68 8.16 13.57 9.91
C THR A 68 9.13 13.60 11.09
N ILE A 69 9.88 14.69 11.29
CA ILE A 69 10.83 14.81 12.41
C ILE A 69 10.08 14.77 13.74
N SER A 70 9.01 15.55 13.89
CA SER A 70 8.23 15.57 15.13
C SER A 70 7.34 14.32 15.26
N SER A 71 6.81 13.81 14.17
CA SER A 71 6.02 12.57 14.14
C SER A 71 6.84 11.36 14.60
N GLY A 72 8.07 11.22 14.11
CA GLY A 72 8.99 10.16 14.55
C GLY A 72 9.26 10.18 16.06
N ASN A 73 9.40 11.38 16.63
CA ASN A 73 9.54 11.54 18.09
C ASN A 73 8.25 11.17 18.84
N MET A 74 7.09 11.57 18.31
CA MET A 74 5.79 11.29 18.90
C MET A 74 5.49 9.80 18.99
N ILE A 75 5.77 9.04 17.92
CA ILE A 75 5.54 7.58 17.88
C ILE A 75 6.71 6.78 18.45
N GLY A 76 7.82 7.41 18.78
CA GLY A 76 8.98 6.77 19.40
C GLY A 76 9.91 6.02 18.44
N SER A 77 9.81 6.22 17.11
CA SER A 77 10.68 5.56 16.13
C SER A 77 12.16 5.85 16.37
N TYR A 78 12.51 7.08 16.77
CA TYR A 78 13.88 7.43 17.11
C TYR A 78 14.45 6.59 18.28
N ASN A 79 13.64 6.30 19.28
CA ASN A 79 14.05 5.44 20.41
C ASN A 79 14.30 3.99 19.92
N ALA A 80 13.47 3.48 19.03
CA ALA A 80 13.68 2.18 18.42
C ALA A 80 15.00 2.11 17.64
N TRP A 81 15.35 3.18 16.90
CA TRP A 81 16.63 3.24 16.17
C TRP A 81 17.84 3.28 17.11
N LEU A 82 17.75 3.95 18.27
CA LEU A 82 18.80 3.94 19.28
C LEU A 82 19.06 2.53 19.81
N GLU A 83 18.03 1.72 19.94
CA GLU A 83 18.12 0.30 20.32
C GLU A 83 18.57 -0.62 19.15
N GLY A 84 18.71 -0.08 17.92
CA GLY A 84 19.14 -0.81 16.74
C GLY A 84 18.00 -1.39 15.87
N TYR A 85 16.75 -1.08 16.20
CA TYR A 85 15.58 -1.49 15.43
C TYR A 85 15.26 -0.46 14.35
N THR A 86 15.81 -0.64 13.16
CA THR A 86 15.69 0.29 12.02
C THR A 86 14.90 -0.28 10.85
N GLY A 87 14.31 -1.47 11.02
CA GLY A 87 13.64 -2.21 9.97
C GLY A 87 14.58 -3.08 9.12
N ALA A 88 15.87 -3.20 9.51
CA ALA A 88 16.83 -4.02 8.76
C ALA A 88 16.41 -5.50 8.73
N GLY A 89 16.20 -6.03 7.54
CA GLY A 89 15.70 -7.38 7.29
C GLY A 89 14.20 -7.48 7.09
N SER A 90 13.45 -6.41 7.40
CA SER A 90 12.00 -6.36 7.16
C SER A 90 11.68 -5.92 5.72
N ARG A 91 10.49 -6.33 5.25
CA ARG A 91 9.89 -5.96 3.96
C ARG A 91 8.54 -5.35 4.20
N ILE A 92 8.31 -4.18 3.62
CA ILE A 92 7.06 -3.45 3.71
C ILE A 92 6.46 -3.33 2.31
N ALA A 93 5.30 -3.93 2.10
CA ALA A 93 4.56 -3.77 0.87
C ALA A 93 3.74 -2.48 0.91
N ILE A 94 3.86 -1.69 -0.15
CA ILE A 94 3.09 -0.46 -0.35
C ILE A 94 2.12 -0.70 -1.50
N VAL A 95 0.85 -0.89 -1.14
CA VAL A 95 -0.25 -1.14 -2.08
C VAL A 95 -0.94 0.21 -2.33
N ASP A 96 -0.52 0.90 -3.41
CA ASP A 96 -0.85 2.30 -3.62
C ASP A 96 -0.76 2.72 -5.10
N THR A 97 -0.56 4.00 -5.39
CA THR A 97 -0.46 4.58 -6.75
C THR A 97 0.84 4.24 -7.48
N GLY A 98 1.78 3.59 -6.84
CA GLY A 98 3.12 3.35 -7.36
C GLY A 98 4.18 4.17 -6.62
N LEU A 99 5.37 4.29 -7.20
CA LEU A 99 6.52 4.92 -6.55
C LEU A 99 7.42 5.58 -7.58
N ASP A 100 7.90 6.79 -7.28
CA ASP A 100 9.03 7.41 -7.97
C ASP A 100 10.32 6.70 -7.54
N SER A 101 10.74 5.73 -8.34
CA SER A 101 11.90 4.88 -8.05
C SER A 101 13.24 5.62 -8.09
N ASP A 102 13.28 6.79 -8.73
CA ASP A 102 14.47 7.63 -8.86
C ASP A 102 14.56 8.66 -7.72
N HIS A 103 13.55 8.74 -6.85
CA HIS A 103 13.57 9.68 -5.74
C HIS A 103 14.73 9.38 -4.78
N PRO A 104 15.50 10.40 -4.34
CA PRO A 104 16.68 10.21 -3.48
C PRO A 104 16.41 9.44 -2.18
N SER A 105 15.21 9.52 -1.64
CA SER A 105 14.78 8.77 -0.44
C SER A 105 14.83 7.26 -0.61
N PHE A 106 14.90 6.76 -1.84
CA PHE A 106 14.95 5.33 -2.16
C PHE A 106 16.25 4.92 -2.87
N ASN A 107 17.27 5.78 -2.81
CA ASN A 107 18.58 5.49 -3.38
C ASN A 107 19.17 4.21 -2.78
N SER A 108 19.50 3.24 -3.63
CA SER A 108 19.97 1.92 -3.19
C SER A 108 21.35 1.96 -2.54
N ALA A 109 22.26 2.82 -3.00
CA ALA A 109 23.58 2.94 -2.41
C ALA A 109 23.53 3.51 -0.99
N ALA A 110 22.65 4.49 -0.76
CA ALA A 110 22.40 5.04 0.58
C ALA A 110 21.76 4.00 1.51
N PHE A 111 20.85 3.18 0.98
CA PHE A 111 20.28 2.06 1.71
C PHE A 111 21.32 1.00 2.10
N ASP A 112 22.15 0.57 1.15
CA ASP A 112 23.21 -0.41 1.39
C ASP A 112 24.22 0.09 2.43
N TYR A 113 24.58 1.38 2.37
CA TYR A 113 25.40 2.02 3.38
C TYR A 113 24.73 2.00 4.76
N SER A 114 23.44 2.32 4.83
CA SER A 114 22.65 2.30 6.07
C SER A 114 22.62 0.91 6.69
N LEU A 115 22.37 -0.13 5.87
CA LEU A 115 22.42 -1.53 6.32
C LEU A 115 23.79 -1.92 6.87
N LEU A 116 24.88 -1.46 6.24
CA LEU A 116 26.24 -1.71 6.72
C LEU A 116 26.46 -1.07 8.10
N VAL A 117 25.99 0.17 8.30
CA VAL A 117 26.05 0.86 9.61
C VAL A 117 25.27 0.09 10.67
N THR A 118 24.03 -0.29 10.35
CA THR A 118 23.17 -1.04 11.27
C THR A 118 23.73 -2.42 11.58
N SER A 119 24.20 -3.16 10.58
CA SER A 119 24.77 -4.49 10.77
C SER A 119 26.00 -4.44 11.70
N THR A 120 26.86 -3.45 11.48
CA THR A 120 28.03 -3.22 12.33
C THR A 120 27.65 -2.92 13.77
N LYS A 121 26.66 -2.03 13.97
CA LYS A 121 26.13 -1.69 15.30
C LYS A 121 25.55 -2.91 16.01
N ASN A 122 24.80 -3.74 15.29
CA ASN A 122 24.12 -4.90 15.84
C ASN A 122 24.99 -6.18 15.90
N GLY A 123 26.24 -6.11 15.43
CA GLY A 123 27.13 -7.28 15.39
C GLY A 123 26.64 -8.38 14.44
N LYS A 124 25.90 -8.04 13.40
CA LYS A 124 25.33 -8.94 12.38
C LYS A 124 26.10 -8.81 11.06
N GLN A 125 25.97 -9.81 10.19
CA GLN A 125 26.34 -9.69 8.79
C GLN A 125 25.11 -9.30 7.97
N ILE A 126 25.30 -8.63 6.81
CA ILE A 126 24.18 -8.26 5.92
C ILE A 126 23.38 -9.51 5.49
N ALA A 127 24.07 -10.63 5.28
CA ALA A 127 23.43 -11.91 4.94
C ALA A 127 22.43 -12.42 5.99
N ASP A 128 22.58 -11.99 7.26
CA ASP A 128 21.68 -12.40 8.35
C ASP A 128 20.31 -11.70 8.27
N TYR A 129 20.16 -10.67 7.46
CA TYR A 129 18.90 -9.95 7.29
C TYR A 129 17.93 -10.57 6.28
N ASN A 130 18.32 -11.66 5.64
CA ASN A 130 17.44 -12.40 4.72
C ASN A 130 16.77 -11.53 3.64
N LEU A 131 17.47 -10.54 3.11
CA LEU A 131 16.91 -9.59 2.13
C LEU A 131 16.30 -10.30 0.92
N LEU A 132 15.20 -9.75 0.40
CA LEU A 132 14.59 -10.16 -0.86
C LEU A 132 15.54 -9.81 -2.01
N THR A 133 15.69 -10.74 -2.93
CA THR A 133 16.55 -10.61 -4.11
C THR A 133 15.84 -11.16 -5.33
N ALA A 134 16.32 -10.83 -6.53
CA ALA A 134 15.78 -11.38 -7.76
C ALA A 134 15.78 -12.93 -7.78
N ALA A 135 16.78 -13.57 -7.16
CA ALA A 135 16.85 -15.02 -7.05
C ALA A 135 15.70 -15.59 -6.20
N LYS A 136 15.44 -14.99 -5.04
CA LYS A 136 14.33 -15.39 -4.16
C LYS A 136 12.97 -15.15 -4.81
N ILE A 137 12.81 -14.05 -5.54
CA ILE A 137 11.58 -13.80 -6.31
C ILE A 137 11.38 -14.91 -7.35
N ASN A 138 12.44 -15.32 -8.06
CA ASN A 138 12.33 -16.43 -9.02
C ASN A 138 11.92 -17.77 -8.37
N GLU A 139 12.31 -18.01 -7.12
CA GLU A 139 11.94 -19.26 -6.40
C GLU A 139 10.43 -19.33 -6.13
N VAL A 140 9.80 -18.19 -5.87
CA VAL A 140 8.35 -18.09 -5.57
C VAL A 140 7.52 -17.61 -6.76
N LEU A 141 8.14 -17.24 -7.88
CA LEU A 141 7.49 -16.67 -9.05
C LEU A 141 6.24 -17.44 -9.53
N PRO A 142 6.22 -18.79 -9.56
CA PRO A 142 5.04 -19.54 -9.96
C PRO A 142 3.84 -19.42 -9.01
N GLN A 143 4.03 -18.85 -7.83
CA GLN A 143 3.00 -18.64 -6.82
C GLN A 143 2.46 -17.22 -6.84
N LEU A 144 3.14 -16.30 -7.56
CA LEU A 144 2.76 -14.88 -7.62
C LEU A 144 1.65 -14.65 -8.65
N HIS A 145 0.64 -13.89 -8.28
CA HIS A 145 -0.40 -13.40 -9.18
C HIS A 145 0.17 -12.51 -10.30
N ALA A 146 1.23 -11.74 -10.01
CA ALA A 146 1.94 -10.99 -11.02
C ALA A 146 2.34 -11.86 -12.23
N ALA A 147 2.68 -13.14 -12.01
CA ALA A 147 3.04 -14.06 -13.08
C ALA A 147 1.84 -14.62 -13.88
N GLU A 148 0.62 -14.50 -13.36
CA GLU A 148 -0.58 -14.96 -14.07
C GLU A 148 -0.93 -14.07 -15.26
N ARG A 149 -0.68 -12.77 -15.17
CA ARG A 149 -1.08 -11.77 -16.16
C ARG A 149 0.05 -11.23 -17.02
N TYR A 150 1.31 -11.57 -16.70
CA TYR A 150 2.47 -11.10 -17.46
C TYR A 150 3.31 -12.27 -17.97
N GLU A 151 3.22 -12.54 -19.27
CA GLU A 151 3.95 -13.66 -19.89
C GLU A 151 5.47 -13.42 -19.89
N GLY A 152 6.22 -14.45 -19.48
CA GLY A 152 7.68 -14.40 -19.46
C GLY A 152 8.28 -13.56 -18.33
N LEU A 153 7.49 -13.29 -17.29
CA LEU A 153 7.97 -12.58 -16.10
C LEU A 153 9.15 -13.31 -15.44
N THR A 154 10.08 -12.55 -14.89
CA THR A 154 11.25 -13.07 -14.18
C THR A 154 11.48 -12.27 -12.90
N GLY A 155 12.14 -12.87 -11.90
CA GLY A 155 12.51 -12.14 -10.69
C GLY A 155 13.43 -10.94 -10.97
N ASN A 156 14.27 -11.00 -12.01
CA ASN A 156 15.10 -9.86 -12.41
C ASN A 156 14.27 -8.69 -12.96
N ALA A 157 13.12 -8.97 -13.59
CA ALA A 157 12.25 -7.93 -14.10
C ALA A 157 11.43 -7.26 -12.98
N LEU A 158 11.13 -8.01 -11.92
CA LEU A 158 10.40 -7.54 -10.74
C LEU A 158 11.30 -6.85 -9.72
N TYR A 159 12.59 -7.19 -9.69
CA TYR A 159 13.56 -6.64 -8.75
C TYR A 159 14.12 -5.33 -9.27
N VAL A 160 13.79 -4.21 -8.62
CA VAL A 160 14.22 -2.87 -9.06
C VAL A 160 15.60 -2.53 -8.48
N SER A 161 15.79 -2.69 -7.17
CA SER A 161 17.04 -2.37 -6.47
C SER A 161 17.12 -3.06 -5.11
N SER A 162 18.23 -2.90 -4.39
CA SER A 162 18.34 -3.41 -3.00
C SER A 162 17.34 -2.76 -2.05
N LYS A 163 16.97 -1.50 -2.28
CA LYS A 163 15.94 -0.78 -1.52
C LYS A 163 14.53 -1.13 -1.97
N ILE A 164 14.29 -1.07 -3.28
CA ILE A 164 13.00 -1.40 -3.90
C ILE A 164 13.10 -2.84 -4.40
N ALA A 165 12.81 -3.78 -3.52
CA ALA A 165 13.10 -5.20 -3.76
C ALA A 165 12.11 -5.91 -4.69
N PHE A 166 10.97 -5.26 -4.99
CA PHE A 166 9.96 -5.77 -5.90
C PHE A 166 9.11 -4.61 -6.43
N GLY A 167 8.66 -4.72 -7.67
CA GLY A 167 7.72 -3.77 -8.25
C GLY A 167 6.84 -4.41 -9.32
N PHE A 168 5.51 -4.25 -9.19
CA PHE A 168 4.55 -4.68 -10.19
C PHE A 168 3.29 -3.79 -10.18
N ASN A 169 2.73 -3.56 -11.36
CA ASN A 169 1.48 -2.84 -11.56
C ASN A 169 0.35 -3.85 -11.79
N TYR A 170 -0.46 -4.07 -10.77
CA TYR A 170 -1.52 -5.09 -10.76
C TYR A 170 -2.71 -4.70 -11.63
N ILE A 171 -3.08 -3.43 -11.65
CA ILE A 171 -4.25 -2.97 -12.42
C ILE A 171 -4.00 -3.04 -13.93
N ASP A 172 -2.82 -2.64 -14.40
CA ASP A 172 -2.48 -2.63 -15.82
C ASP A 172 -1.71 -3.89 -16.26
N ALA A 173 -1.36 -4.78 -15.33
CA ALA A 173 -0.53 -5.96 -15.55
C ALA A 173 0.80 -5.63 -16.28
N THR A 174 1.56 -4.67 -15.75
CA THR A 174 2.81 -4.18 -16.33
C THR A 174 3.91 -4.04 -15.28
N LEU A 175 5.13 -3.74 -15.74
CA LEU A 175 6.29 -3.43 -14.89
C LEU A 175 6.41 -1.93 -14.59
N ASP A 176 5.49 -1.11 -15.09
CA ASP A 176 5.48 0.33 -14.85
C ASP A 176 4.86 0.62 -13.48
N ILE A 177 5.72 0.84 -12.50
CA ILE A 177 5.35 1.16 -11.11
C ILE A 177 5.35 2.65 -10.82
N THR A 178 5.61 3.51 -11.81
CA THR A 178 5.63 4.95 -11.62
C THR A 178 4.23 5.55 -11.76
N HIS A 179 4.09 6.82 -11.37
CA HIS A 179 2.85 7.59 -11.51
C HIS A 179 2.91 8.64 -12.63
N ASP A 180 4.02 8.71 -13.38
CA ASP A 180 4.32 9.81 -14.31
C ASP A 180 3.27 10.00 -15.41
N ASN A 181 2.51 8.98 -15.72
CA ASN A 181 1.52 8.99 -16.77
C ASN A 181 0.08 8.84 -16.28
N ASP A 182 -0.17 8.93 -14.98
CA ASP A 182 -1.50 8.80 -14.40
C ASP A 182 -1.94 10.05 -13.62
N GLN A 183 -3.20 10.07 -13.20
CA GLN A 183 -3.80 11.20 -12.50
C GLN A 183 -3.74 11.07 -10.97
N GLN A 184 -3.11 10.01 -10.46
CA GLN A 184 -3.10 9.73 -9.04
C GLN A 184 -2.01 10.48 -8.28
N GLY A 185 -1.05 11.04 -9.00
CA GLY A 185 0.08 11.76 -8.41
C GLY A 185 1.01 10.86 -7.60
N ASP A 186 1.73 11.47 -6.71
CA ASP A 186 2.85 10.89 -5.95
C ASP A 186 2.45 10.31 -4.57
N HIS A 187 1.16 10.00 -4.37
CA HIS A 187 0.63 9.52 -3.10
C HIS A 187 1.40 8.27 -2.58
N GLY A 188 1.60 7.26 -3.41
CA GLY A 188 2.35 6.05 -3.02
C GLY A 188 3.83 6.32 -2.71
N THR A 189 4.46 7.27 -3.43
CA THR A 189 5.83 7.73 -3.13
C THR A 189 5.89 8.36 -1.74
N HIS A 190 4.90 9.19 -1.42
CA HIS A 190 4.75 9.84 -0.12
C HIS A 190 4.56 8.81 1.01
N VAL A 191 3.64 7.88 0.83
CA VAL A 191 3.36 6.79 1.79
C VAL A 191 4.60 5.93 2.02
N ALA A 192 5.27 5.50 0.94
CA ALA A 192 6.52 4.73 1.01
C ALA A 192 7.62 5.52 1.73
N GLY A 193 7.68 6.85 1.51
CA GLY A 193 8.63 7.74 2.18
C GLY A 193 8.42 7.78 3.70
N ILE A 194 7.17 7.95 4.15
CA ILE A 194 6.84 7.91 5.59
C ILE A 194 7.25 6.57 6.21
N ALA A 195 6.99 5.46 5.51
CA ALA A 195 7.32 4.14 6.01
C ALA A 195 8.82 3.86 6.01
N THR A 196 9.54 4.19 4.92
CA THR A 196 10.85 3.60 4.66
C THR A 196 11.92 4.52 4.08
N ALA A 197 11.69 5.84 3.93
CA ALA A 197 12.71 6.74 3.38
C ALA A 197 14.07 6.56 4.04
N ASN A 198 15.12 6.57 3.22
CA ASN A 198 16.50 6.38 3.68
C ASN A 198 16.89 7.43 4.71
N ARG A 199 17.63 7.03 5.74
CA ARG A 199 18.20 7.96 6.73
C ARG A 199 19.54 8.57 6.33
N TYR A 200 20.14 8.11 5.23
CA TYR A 200 21.34 8.68 4.66
C TYR A 200 21.09 9.16 3.24
N VAL A 201 21.85 10.18 2.86
CA VAL A 201 21.88 10.75 1.50
C VAL A 201 23.28 10.55 0.95
N GLU A 202 23.36 10.07 -0.29
CA GLU A 202 24.61 9.96 -1.04
C GLU A 202 25.02 11.35 -1.57
N ASN A 203 26.24 11.75 -1.27
CA ASN A 203 26.82 13.00 -1.73
C ASN A 203 27.50 12.80 -3.11
N ALA A 204 27.72 13.88 -3.83
CA ALA A 204 28.35 13.85 -5.15
C ALA A 204 29.77 13.26 -5.15
N ASP A 205 30.45 13.22 -4.01
CA ASP A 205 31.77 12.64 -3.83
C ASP A 205 31.76 11.16 -3.40
N GLY A 206 30.57 10.56 -3.36
CA GLY A 206 30.35 9.17 -2.93
C GLY A 206 30.40 8.95 -1.42
N THR A 207 30.43 10.01 -0.62
CA THR A 207 30.26 9.92 0.83
C THR A 207 28.78 9.96 1.20
N TYR A 208 28.46 9.59 2.44
CA TYR A 208 27.09 9.57 2.94
C TYR A 208 26.95 10.46 4.16
N THR A 209 25.89 11.28 4.17
CA THR A 209 25.52 12.11 5.33
C THR A 209 24.14 11.74 5.82
N TYR A 210 23.89 11.92 7.12
CA TYR A 210 22.56 11.74 7.68
C TYR A 210 21.60 12.79 7.10
N ALA A 211 20.35 12.39 6.85
CA ALA A 211 19.33 13.26 6.25
C ALA A 211 18.72 14.22 7.30
N ASP A 212 19.53 15.12 7.84
CA ASP A 212 19.16 16.01 8.97
C ASP A 212 17.97 16.93 8.65
N ASN A 213 17.79 17.27 7.37
CA ASN A 213 16.70 18.15 6.91
C ASN A 213 15.77 17.42 5.92
N GLY A 214 15.85 16.11 5.86
CA GLY A 214 15.07 15.28 4.95
C GLY A 214 14.02 14.45 5.68
N VAL A 215 13.16 13.83 4.89
CA VAL A 215 12.24 12.81 5.39
C VAL A 215 13.05 11.53 5.67
N VAL A 216 12.95 11.03 6.88
CA VAL A 216 13.45 9.70 7.26
C VAL A 216 12.25 8.83 7.61
N GLY A 217 12.13 7.69 6.96
CA GLY A 217 11.02 6.76 7.21
C GLY A 217 11.08 6.13 8.61
N VAL A 218 9.96 5.61 9.07
CA VAL A 218 9.87 4.94 10.39
C VAL A 218 10.79 3.72 10.45
N ALA A 219 10.88 2.97 9.36
CA ALA A 219 11.75 1.80 9.18
C ALA A 219 12.74 2.02 8.02
N PRO A 220 13.76 2.90 8.17
CA PRO A 220 14.59 3.35 7.05
C PRO A 220 15.44 2.24 6.42
N ASP A 221 15.72 1.17 7.15
CA ASP A 221 16.47 0.01 6.68
C ASP A 221 15.59 -1.17 6.23
N ALA A 222 14.27 -0.98 6.15
CA ALA A 222 13.38 -1.95 5.52
C ALA A 222 13.46 -1.88 3.98
N GLN A 223 13.25 -3.02 3.33
CA GLN A 223 13.03 -3.07 1.89
C GLN A 223 11.59 -2.67 1.54
N VAL A 224 11.42 -2.01 0.41
CA VAL A 224 10.10 -1.65 -0.14
C VAL A 224 9.70 -2.67 -1.19
N VAL A 225 8.46 -3.13 -1.12
CA VAL A 225 7.78 -3.95 -2.13
C VAL A 225 6.67 -3.09 -2.71
N VAL A 226 6.79 -2.67 -3.97
CA VAL A 226 5.88 -1.72 -4.61
C VAL A 226 4.80 -2.47 -5.38
N MET A 227 3.55 -2.26 -4.97
CA MET A 227 2.39 -2.92 -5.55
C MET A 227 1.39 -1.86 -6.01
N LYS A 228 1.52 -1.46 -7.29
CA LYS A 228 0.65 -0.42 -7.86
C LYS A 228 -0.71 -1.01 -8.20
N VAL A 229 -1.76 -0.46 -7.57
CA VAL A 229 -3.16 -0.88 -7.78
C VAL A 229 -4.06 0.25 -8.29
N PHE A 230 -3.57 1.49 -8.33
CA PHE A 230 -4.29 2.62 -8.94
C PHE A 230 -3.82 2.83 -10.36
N GLY A 231 -4.76 2.78 -11.30
CA GLY A 231 -4.50 2.93 -12.71
C GLY A 231 -4.52 4.38 -13.19
N LYS A 232 -4.19 4.56 -14.45
CA LYS A 232 -4.12 5.86 -15.13
C LYS A 232 -5.38 6.71 -14.98
N ASN A 233 -6.54 6.08 -14.95
CA ASN A 233 -7.84 6.78 -14.93
C ASN A 233 -8.42 6.93 -13.52
N GLY A 234 -7.68 6.57 -12.50
CA GLY A 234 -8.10 6.62 -11.10
C GLY A 234 -8.83 5.36 -10.64
N GLY A 235 -8.84 5.18 -9.33
CA GLY A 235 -9.49 4.07 -8.65
C GLY A 235 -8.67 2.78 -8.62
N ALA A 236 -8.75 2.09 -7.49
CA ALA A 236 -8.25 0.74 -7.29
C ALA A 236 -9.43 -0.22 -7.18
N TYR A 237 -9.28 -1.40 -7.72
CA TYR A 237 -10.28 -2.45 -7.57
C TYR A 237 -9.88 -3.42 -6.45
N ALA A 238 -10.88 -3.98 -5.77
CA ALA A 238 -10.65 -4.86 -4.64
C ALA A 238 -9.90 -6.13 -5.01
N ASP A 239 -10.14 -6.69 -6.19
CA ASP A 239 -9.45 -7.87 -6.69
C ASP A 239 -7.95 -7.60 -6.95
N ASP A 240 -7.59 -6.41 -7.43
CA ASP A 240 -6.19 -6.03 -7.64
C ASP A 240 -5.44 -5.89 -6.30
N TYR A 241 -6.02 -5.20 -5.31
CA TYR A 241 -5.33 -5.08 -4.02
C TYR A 241 -5.28 -6.39 -3.23
N ILE A 242 -6.27 -7.28 -3.38
CA ILE A 242 -6.22 -8.61 -2.76
C ILE A 242 -5.14 -9.46 -3.40
N ALA A 243 -5.03 -9.47 -4.74
CA ALA A 243 -3.95 -10.14 -5.43
C ALA A 243 -2.57 -9.60 -4.99
N ALA A 244 -2.45 -8.30 -4.81
CA ALA A 244 -1.23 -7.67 -4.29
C ALA A 244 -0.92 -8.11 -2.85
N ILE A 245 -1.92 -8.21 -1.97
CA ILE A 245 -1.73 -8.70 -0.60
C ILE A 245 -1.30 -10.17 -0.60
N GLU A 246 -1.93 -11.03 -1.41
CA GLU A 246 -1.54 -12.44 -1.53
C GLU A 246 -0.08 -12.57 -2.02
N ASP A 247 0.34 -11.76 -3.00
CA ASP A 247 1.74 -11.73 -3.44
C ASP A 247 2.68 -11.21 -2.34
N ALA A 248 2.27 -10.21 -1.54
CA ALA A 248 3.06 -9.73 -0.40
C ALA A 248 3.29 -10.83 0.64
N ILE A 249 2.29 -11.67 0.91
CA ILE A 249 2.41 -12.84 1.80
C ILE A 249 3.39 -13.86 1.21
N VAL A 250 3.28 -14.18 -0.08
CA VAL A 250 4.19 -15.09 -0.78
C VAL A 250 5.64 -14.59 -0.79
N LEU A 251 5.82 -13.26 -0.87
CA LEU A 251 7.12 -12.59 -0.80
C LEU A 251 7.66 -12.47 0.64
N ASP A 252 6.94 -13.00 1.63
CA ASP A 252 7.31 -12.94 3.05
C ASP A 252 7.47 -11.50 3.55
N CYS A 253 6.50 -10.62 3.20
CA CYS A 253 6.45 -9.27 3.71
C CYS A 253 5.97 -9.25 5.17
N ASP A 254 6.65 -8.50 6.04
CA ASP A 254 6.27 -8.35 7.45
C ASP A 254 4.99 -7.51 7.60
N SER A 255 4.80 -6.54 6.70
CA SER A 255 3.61 -5.71 6.71
C SER A 255 3.22 -5.22 5.32
N VAL A 256 1.93 -4.92 5.19
CA VAL A 256 1.33 -4.28 4.01
C VAL A 256 0.72 -2.96 4.47
N ASN A 257 0.98 -1.88 3.74
CA ASN A 257 0.29 -0.62 3.89
C ASN A 257 -0.77 -0.47 2.81
N LEU A 258 -2.02 -0.25 3.23
CA LEU A 258 -3.18 -0.06 2.38
C LEU A 258 -3.79 1.33 2.65
N SER A 259 -3.22 2.37 2.01
CA SER A 259 -3.67 3.75 2.16
C SER A 259 -4.73 4.11 1.11
N LEU A 260 -5.79 3.34 1.10
CA LEU A 260 -6.93 3.52 0.22
C LEU A 260 -8.24 3.23 0.97
N GLY A 261 -9.36 3.63 0.41
CA GLY A 261 -10.65 3.31 1.00
C GLY A 261 -11.83 3.99 0.33
N SER A 262 -13.01 3.60 0.77
CA SER A 262 -14.28 4.28 0.49
C SER A 262 -14.76 4.98 1.74
N ALA A 263 -15.27 6.20 1.59
CA ALA A 263 -15.83 6.95 2.71
C ALA A 263 -17.06 6.23 3.29
N ALA A 264 -16.97 5.79 4.54
CA ALA A 264 -18.06 5.45 5.46
C ALA A 264 -19.28 4.73 4.87
N VAL A 265 -19.06 3.67 4.10
CA VAL A 265 -20.18 2.97 3.44
C VAL A 265 -20.84 1.94 4.35
N GLY A 266 -20.15 1.49 5.40
CA GLY A 266 -20.63 0.41 6.26
C GLY A 266 -20.80 -0.92 5.50
N PHE A 267 -21.27 -1.94 6.19
CA PHE A 267 -21.53 -3.27 5.62
C PHE A 267 -22.90 -3.32 4.94
N THR A 268 -23.11 -2.52 3.91
CA THR A 268 -24.44 -2.37 3.30
C THR A 268 -24.68 -3.30 2.12
N THR A 269 -23.64 -3.97 1.62
CA THR A 269 -23.74 -4.84 0.44
C THR A 269 -23.17 -6.24 0.73
N PRO A 270 -23.65 -7.29 0.00
CA PRO A 270 -23.02 -8.60 0.08
C PRO A 270 -21.54 -8.63 -0.26
N GLY A 271 -21.08 -7.72 -1.12
CA GLY A 271 -19.66 -7.57 -1.48
C GLY A 271 -18.82 -7.11 -0.29
N GLU A 272 -19.27 -6.12 0.46
CA GLU A 272 -18.56 -5.65 1.66
C GLU A 272 -18.39 -6.77 2.69
N ALA A 273 -19.44 -7.52 2.97
CA ALA A 273 -19.39 -8.66 3.88
C ALA A 273 -18.44 -9.78 3.39
N TYR A 274 -18.30 -9.94 2.08
CA TYR A 274 -17.33 -10.89 1.52
C TYR A 274 -15.90 -10.43 1.77
N PHE A 275 -15.58 -9.17 1.50
CA PHE A 275 -14.24 -8.63 1.70
C PHE A 275 -13.86 -8.53 3.18
N ASP A 276 -14.82 -8.30 4.08
CA ASP A 276 -14.63 -8.42 5.51
C ASP A 276 -14.12 -9.83 5.90
N ASN A 277 -14.77 -10.88 5.40
CA ASN A 277 -14.32 -12.26 5.62
C ASN A 277 -12.95 -12.57 4.96
N VAL A 278 -12.61 -11.90 3.87
CA VAL A 278 -11.26 -12.02 3.28
C VAL A 278 -10.22 -11.46 4.24
N MET A 279 -10.47 -10.29 4.85
CA MET A 279 -9.58 -9.70 5.83
C MET A 279 -9.42 -10.56 7.08
N ASP A 280 -10.50 -11.23 7.53
CA ASP A 280 -10.43 -12.21 8.63
C ASP A 280 -9.43 -13.34 8.37
N SER A 281 -9.32 -13.78 7.11
CA SER A 281 -8.39 -14.86 6.75
C SER A 281 -6.92 -14.46 6.85
N LEU A 282 -6.61 -13.15 6.84
CA LEU A 282 -5.25 -12.63 6.98
C LEU A 282 -4.69 -12.79 8.40
N ASP A 283 -5.54 -12.94 9.41
CA ASP A 283 -5.12 -13.19 10.80
C ASP A 283 -4.35 -14.52 10.98
N GLU A 284 -4.50 -15.44 10.03
CA GLU A 284 -3.76 -16.71 10.04
C GLU A 284 -2.36 -16.59 9.40
N THR A 285 -1.99 -15.37 8.95
CA THR A 285 -0.69 -15.09 8.33
C THR A 285 0.24 -14.34 9.26
N ASP A 286 1.54 -14.36 8.99
CA ASP A 286 2.55 -13.57 9.72
C ASP A 286 2.66 -12.13 9.20
N THR A 287 1.84 -11.75 8.20
CA THR A 287 1.86 -10.42 7.55
C THR A 287 0.80 -9.50 8.16
N VAL A 288 1.21 -8.37 8.69
CA VAL A 288 0.28 -7.37 9.26
C VAL A 288 -0.21 -6.42 8.16
N VAL A 289 -1.52 -6.35 7.95
CA VAL A 289 -2.12 -5.40 6.99
C VAL A 289 -2.63 -4.16 7.72
N CYS A 290 -1.96 -3.03 7.47
CA CYS A 290 -2.32 -1.73 8.03
C CYS A 290 -3.20 -0.97 7.04
N MET A 291 -4.37 -0.52 7.48
CA MET A 291 -5.36 0.17 6.65
C MET A 291 -5.61 1.57 7.16
N SER A 292 -5.77 2.53 6.26
CA SER A 292 -6.14 3.88 6.65
C SER A 292 -7.58 3.90 7.20
N ALA A 293 -7.80 4.68 8.27
CA ALA A 293 -9.15 4.91 8.78
C ALA A 293 -9.98 5.84 7.88
N GLY A 294 -9.35 6.48 6.90
CA GLY A 294 -9.96 7.43 5.97
C GLY A 294 -9.84 8.88 6.41
N ASN A 295 -10.27 9.79 5.54
CA ASN A 295 -10.14 11.23 5.71
C ASN A 295 -11.47 11.93 6.04
N SER A 296 -12.55 11.19 6.14
CA SER A 296 -13.88 11.71 6.47
C SER A 296 -14.02 11.90 7.96
N GLY A 297 -13.74 13.10 8.46
CA GLY A 297 -13.68 13.40 9.89
C GLY A 297 -14.97 13.14 10.66
N ASN A 298 -16.13 13.39 10.04
CA ASN A 298 -17.43 13.12 10.64
C ASN A 298 -18.54 12.97 9.57
N TRP A 299 -19.71 12.52 9.99
CA TRP A 299 -20.86 12.34 9.10
C TRP A 299 -21.36 13.64 8.45
N ALA A 300 -21.04 14.80 9.06
CA ALA A 300 -21.48 16.11 8.55
C ALA A 300 -20.63 16.57 7.36
N GLU A 301 -19.42 16.06 7.19
CA GLU A 301 -18.50 16.47 6.12
C GLU A 301 -18.75 15.71 4.81
N ASP A 302 -19.46 14.59 4.86
CA ASP A 302 -19.73 13.81 3.67
C ASP A 302 -20.88 14.35 2.85
N SER A 303 -20.52 15.03 1.79
CA SER A 303 -21.48 15.51 0.79
C SER A 303 -21.76 14.47 -0.32
N VAL A 304 -21.06 13.35 -0.35
CA VAL A 304 -21.15 12.37 -1.45
C VAL A 304 -22.56 11.84 -1.63
N ASN A 305 -23.29 11.66 -0.53
CA ASN A 305 -24.68 11.21 -0.57
C ASN A 305 -25.70 12.29 -0.17
N GLY A 306 -25.24 13.49 0.16
CA GLY A 306 -26.14 14.62 0.53
C GLY A 306 -26.96 14.39 1.79
N LEU A 307 -26.59 13.41 2.61
CA LEU A 307 -27.33 13.01 3.79
C LEU A 307 -26.54 13.29 5.05
N LEU A 308 -26.97 14.31 5.79
CA LEU A 308 -26.52 14.55 7.15
C LEU A 308 -27.25 13.59 8.09
N PHE A 309 -26.60 12.50 8.50
CA PHE A 309 -27.25 11.49 9.34
C PHE A 309 -27.02 11.68 10.84
N ALA A 310 -26.12 12.55 11.24
CA ALA A 310 -25.83 12.80 12.65
C ALA A 310 -25.89 14.28 12.98
N GLU A 311 -26.63 14.60 14.05
CA GLU A 311 -26.63 15.95 14.64
C GLU A 311 -25.29 16.25 15.35
N ASP A 312 -24.60 15.21 15.78
CA ASP A 312 -23.29 15.32 16.42
C ASP A 312 -22.17 15.28 15.40
N SER A 313 -21.55 16.43 15.16
CA SER A 313 -20.40 16.59 14.26
C SER A 313 -19.14 15.83 14.73
N ASN A 314 -19.11 15.35 15.97
CA ASN A 314 -17.98 14.57 16.51
C ASN A 314 -18.16 13.06 16.33
N THR A 315 -19.25 12.61 15.72
CA THR A 315 -19.41 11.22 15.36
C THR A 315 -18.43 10.88 14.25
N GLY A 316 -17.31 10.29 14.63
CA GLY A 316 -16.28 9.84 13.71
C GLY A 316 -16.74 8.64 12.91
N ARG A 317 -16.10 8.40 11.79
CA ARG A 317 -16.36 7.24 10.94
C ARG A 317 -15.07 6.75 10.30
N VAL A 318 -15.00 5.44 10.16
CA VAL A 318 -13.91 4.74 9.50
C VAL A 318 -14.42 4.27 8.13
N GLY A 319 -13.61 4.47 7.11
CA GLY A 319 -13.90 3.99 5.76
C GLY A 319 -13.60 2.48 5.60
N SER A 320 -14.19 1.85 4.59
CA SER A 320 -13.80 0.49 4.20
C SER A 320 -12.53 0.52 3.34
N PRO A 321 -11.55 -0.41 3.48
CA PRO A 321 -11.60 -1.62 4.31
C PRO A 321 -11.17 -1.43 5.78
N GLY A 322 -10.77 -0.25 6.23
CA GLY A 322 -10.36 -0.01 7.61
C GLY A 322 -11.43 -0.29 8.67
N ALA A 323 -12.73 -0.30 8.27
CA ALA A 323 -13.85 -0.60 9.15
C ALA A 323 -14.13 -2.11 9.33
N TYR A 324 -13.44 -2.98 8.59
CA TYR A 324 -13.66 -4.42 8.70
C TYR A 324 -13.18 -4.95 10.04
N GLU A 325 -13.85 -5.99 10.53
CA GLU A 325 -13.37 -6.72 11.70
C GLU A 325 -11.98 -7.29 11.43
N ASN A 326 -11.11 -7.33 12.42
CA ASN A 326 -9.72 -7.75 12.32
C ASN A 326 -8.80 -6.89 11.41
N SER A 327 -9.27 -5.75 10.88
CA SER A 327 -8.38 -4.82 10.22
C SER A 327 -7.63 -3.95 11.24
N LEU A 328 -6.34 -3.73 11.01
CA LEU A 328 -5.57 -2.74 11.76
C LEU A 328 -5.82 -1.35 11.16
N ALA A 329 -6.92 -0.72 11.57
CA ALA A 329 -7.25 0.63 11.14
C ALA A 329 -6.36 1.67 11.82
N VAL A 330 -5.69 2.49 11.03
CA VAL A 330 -4.79 3.54 11.51
C VAL A 330 -5.42 4.90 11.24
N ALA A 331 -5.73 5.63 12.32
CA ALA A 331 -6.24 6.99 12.27
C ALA A 331 -5.13 8.00 12.58
N SER A 332 -5.27 9.21 12.01
CA SER A 332 -4.38 10.31 12.31
C SER A 332 -4.60 10.86 13.72
N ALA A 333 -3.55 11.37 14.33
CA ALA A 333 -3.58 12.15 15.56
C ALA A 333 -2.83 13.46 15.33
N ASP A 334 -3.20 14.48 16.10
CA ASP A 334 -2.50 15.75 16.06
C ASP A 334 -1.03 15.57 16.42
N ASN A 335 -0.14 16.17 15.65
CA ASN A 335 1.29 16.13 15.89
C ASN A 335 1.65 16.98 17.13
N ILE A 336 2.66 16.54 17.89
CA ILE A 336 3.18 17.25 19.07
C ILE A 336 3.85 18.59 18.73
N ALA A 337 4.28 18.77 17.48
CA ALA A 337 4.86 20.00 16.97
C ALA A 337 4.69 20.08 15.46
N ASN A 338 4.48 21.27 14.96
CA ASN A 338 4.45 21.57 13.53
C ASN A 338 5.60 22.53 13.19
N THR A 339 6.24 22.34 12.06
CA THR A 339 7.05 23.39 11.46
C THR A 339 6.11 24.40 10.81
N ALA A 340 6.35 25.67 11.05
CA ALA A 340 5.62 26.73 10.37
C ALA A 340 6.61 27.83 10.01
N GLU A 341 6.37 28.49 8.89
CA GLU A 341 7.06 29.72 8.59
C GLU A 341 6.74 30.78 9.64
N TYR A 342 7.70 31.63 9.92
CA TYR A 342 7.51 32.66 10.91
C TYR A 342 8.19 33.98 10.49
N PHE A 343 7.67 35.07 11.03
CA PHE A 343 8.32 36.36 11.01
C PHE A 343 8.61 36.85 12.43
N THR A 344 9.64 37.62 12.59
CA THR A 344 10.06 38.13 13.90
C THR A 344 9.71 39.60 14.07
N VAL A 345 9.01 39.92 15.14
CA VAL A 345 8.73 41.31 15.56
C VAL A 345 9.20 41.50 17.00
N ASN A 346 10.06 42.48 17.19
CA ASN A 346 10.59 42.81 18.54
C ASN A 346 11.22 41.61 19.28
N GLY A 347 11.83 40.67 18.53
CA GLY A 347 12.45 39.49 19.11
C GLY A 347 11.51 38.33 19.44
N ALA A 348 10.21 38.45 19.13
CA ALA A 348 9.24 37.36 19.22
C ALA A 348 8.90 36.81 17.82
N ASN A 349 8.85 35.47 17.69
CA ASN A 349 8.49 34.80 16.45
C ASN A 349 6.97 34.58 16.39
N TYR A 350 6.39 34.91 15.24
CA TYR A 350 4.98 34.73 14.93
C TYR A 350 4.85 33.83 13.71
N THR A 351 4.20 32.68 13.87
CA THR A 351 3.93 31.75 12.76
C THR A 351 2.77 32.24 11.91
N TYR A 352 2.79 31.88 10.63
CA TYR A 352 1.67 32.13 9.71
C TYR A 352 1.45 30.91 8.82
N ALA A 353 0.24 30.77 8.29
CA ALA A 353 -0.09 29.78 7.29
C ALA A 353 -0.03 30.41 5.90
N ASP A 354 0.48 29.67 4.93
CA ASP A 354 0.46 30.10 3.53
C ASP A 354 -0.99 30.33 3.07
N GLY A 355 -1.21 31.51 2.45
CA GLY A 355 -2.53 31.86 1.92
C GLY A 355 -3.48 32.58 2.89
N ALA A 356 -2.98 33.05 4.03
CA ALA A 356 -3.74 33.93 4.93
C ALA A 356 -3.70 35.41 4.50
#